data_6ba3ba13f3d1166202ec71488c988857
#
_entry.id   6ba3ba13f3d1166202ec71488c988857
#
_cell.length_a   1.000
_cell.length_b   1.000
_cell.length_c   1.000
_cell.angle_alpha   90.00
_cell.angle_beta   90.00
_cell.angle_gamma   90.00
#
_symmetry.space_group_name_H-M   'P 1'
#
loop_
_entity.id
_entity.type
_entity.pdbx_description
1 polymer ?
#
loop_
_entity_poly.entity_id
_entity_poly.type
_entity_poly.pdbx_seq_one_letter_code
_entity_poly.pdbx_strand_id
1 'polypeptide(L)'
;PGRAEAASRDLALPPDSCRHRLPAVPQPDFDRLLRSADLNFVRGEDSLVRALWAGRPFVWHIYPQHDDAHHAKLLAFLDWLQAPASLRAFHLHWNGLTPAGADGLWPDGATLAEWQNTVLAARDRLLAQTDLVGQLRAFVGERRPGGPDTEKH
;
A
#
# COMPACT_ATOMS: atom_id res chain seq x y z
N PRO A 1 -4.34 -18.86 -15.80
CA PRO A 1 -3.80 -18.84 -14.45
C PRO A 1 -2.60 -17.89 -14.39
N GLY A 2 -2.67 -16.84 -13.53
CA GLY A 2 -1.60 -15.86 -13.44
C GLY A 2 -0.33 -16.46 -12.78
N ARG A 3 0.83 -15.81 -12.99
CA ARG A 3 2.12 -16.24 -12.37
C ARG A 3 2.03 -16.40 -10.85
N ALA A 4 1.22 -15.60 -10.17
CA ALA A 4 0.95 -15.71 -8.74
C ALA A 4 0.25 -17.03 -8.36
N GLU A 5 -0.57 -17.58 -9.25
CA GLU A 5 -1.26 -18.84 -9.05
C GLU A 5 -0.32 -20.06 -9.15
N ALA A 6 0.64 -20.00 -10.06
CA ALA A 6 1.68 -21.03 -10.17
C ALA A 6 2.61 -20.99 -8.92
N ALA A 7 3.12 -19.82 -8.55
CA ALA A 7 4.00 -19.66 -7.40
C ALA A 7 3.35 -20.08 -6.06
N SER A 8 2.03 -19.92 -5.92
CA SER A 8 1.33 -20.31 -4.69
C SER A 8 1.11 -21.83 -4.54
N ARG A 9 1.25 -22.62 -5.62
CA ARG A 9 1.08 -24.07 -5.56
C ARG A 9 2.25 -24.79 -4.89
N ASP A 10 3.45 -24.21 -5.04
CA ASP A 10 4.71 -24.84 -4.60
C ASP A 10 5.17 -24.35 -3.22
N LEU A 11 4.41 -23.43 -2.58
CA LEU A 11 4.70 -23.01 -1.21
C LEU A 11 4.40 -24.14 -0.23
N ALA A 12 5.44 -24.72 0.35
CA ALA A 12 5.33 -25.61 1.50
C ALA A 12 4.82 -24.79 2.69
N LEU A 13 3.55 -24.95 3.02
CA LEU A 13 2.97 -24.34 4.22
C LEU A 13 3.19 -25.24 5.43
N PRO A 14 3.27 -24.69 6.65
CA PRO A 14 3.28 -25.49 7.87
C PRO A 14 2.12 -26.50 7.91
N PRO A 15 2.28 -27.66 8.57
CA PRO A 15 1.30 -28.76 8.54
C PRO A 15 -0.13 -28.34 8.94
N ASP A 16 -0.26 -27.36 9.85
CA ASP A 16 -1.54 -26.86 10.37
C ASP A 16 -2.10 -25.69 9.57
N SER A 17 -1.49 -25.34 8.43
CA SER A 17 -1.93 -24.21 7.60
C SER A 17 -3.11 -24.59 6.72
N CYS A 18 -4.13 -23.74 6.70
CA CYS A 18 -5.28 -23.86 5.83
C CYS A 18 -5.18 -22.89 4.66
N ARG A 19 -5.22 -23.40 3.43
CA ARG A 19 -5.21 -22.57 2.21
C ARG A 19 -6.62 -22.51 1.62
N HIS A 20 -7.17 -21.31 1.55
CA HIS A 20 -8.43 -21.05 0.88
C HIS A 20 -8.19 -20.26 -0.40
N ARG A 21 -8.66 -20.80 -1.53
CA ARG A 21 -8.68 -20.07 -2.80
C ARG A 21 -10.05 -19.45 -2.97
N LEU A 22 -10.10 -18.13 -3.05
CA LEU A 22 -11.32 -17.41 -3.31
C LEU A 22 -11.48 -17.18 -4.81
N PRO A 23 -12.72 -17.24 -5.34
CA PRO A 23 -13.03 -16.75 -6.68
C PRO A 23 -12.80 -15.23 -6.74
N ALA A 24 -12.85 -14.67 -7.96
CA ALA A 24 -12.91 -13.22 -8.09
C ALA A 24 -14.14 -12.69 -7.36
N VAL A 25 -13.92 -11.71 -6.48
CA VAL A 25 -14.98 -11.10 -5.67
C VAL A 25 -15.24 -9.68 -6.11
N PRO A 26 -16.45 -9.15 -5.92
CA PRO A 26 -16.74 -7.73 -6.10
C PRO A 26 -15.87 -6.87 -5.17
N GLN A 27 -15.65 -5.61 -5.60
CA GLN A 27 -14.79 -4.69 -4.88
C GLN A 27 -15.13 -4.48 -3.38
N PRO A 28 -16.42 -4.35 -2.99
CA PRO A 28 -16.77 -4.23 -1.56
C PRO A 28 -16.39 -5.47 -0.73
N ASP A 29 -16.42 -6.64 -1.33
CA ASP A 29 -16.04 -7.89 -0.66
C ASP A 29 -14.52 -8.00 -0.54
N PHE A 30 -13.77 -7.56 -1.55
CA PHE A 30 -12.32 -7.42 -1.47
C PHE A 30 -11.91 -6.48 -0.33
N ASP A 31 -12.56 -5.33 -0.20
CA ASP A 31 -12.30 -4.40 0.90
C ASP A 31 -12.63 -4.99 2.28
N ARG A 32 -13.64 -5.87 2.37
CA ARG A 32 -13.93 -6.61 3.60
C ARG A 32 -12.84 -7.61 3.94
N LEU A 33 -12.32 -8.34 2.93
CA LEU A 33 -11.20 -9.27 3.10
C LEU A 33 -9.95 -8.55 3.61
N LEU A 34 -9.59 -7.41 3.02
CA LEU A 34 -8.47 -6.60 3.48
C LEU A 34 -8.61 -6.17 4.94
N ARG A 35 -9.83 -5.85 5.40
CA ARG A 35 -10.09 -5.47 6.79
C ARG A 35 -10.10 -6.64 7.77
N SER A 36 -10.36 -7.85 7.30
CA SER A 36 -10.47 -9.05 8.16
C SER A 36 -9.15 -9.77 8.38
N ALA A 37 -8.14 -9.53 7.55
CA ALA A 37 -6.84 -10.19 7.66
C ALA A 37 -5.93 -9.46 8.66
N ASP A 38 -5.07 -10.21 9.35
CA ASP A 38 -4.05 -9.66 10.24
C ASP A 38 -2.87 -9.07 9.47
N LEU A 39 -2.55 -9.65 8.31
CA LEU A 39 -1.53 -9.18 7.37
C LEU A 39 -1.99 -9.40 5.93
N ASN A 40 -1.88 -8.37 5.11
CA ASN A 40 -2.24 -8.41 3.70
C ASN A 40 -1.01 -8.38 2.81
N PHE A 41 -1.00 -9.17 1.74
CA PHE A 41 -0.04 -9.07 0.65
C PHE A 41 -0.77 -8.56 -0.58
N VAL A 42 -0.44 -7.36 -1.01
CA VAL A 42 -1.12 -6.70 -2.12
C VAL A 42 -0.17 -6.42 -3.28
N ARG A 43 -0.69 -6.39 -4.49
CA ARG A 43 0.10 -6.14 -5.69
C ARG A 43 -0.61 -5.08 -6.54
N GLY A 44 0.19 -4.18 -7.11
CA GLY A 44 -0.32 -3.07 -7.90
C GLY A 44 -0.80 -1.89 -7.05
N GLU A 45 -0.95 -0.74 -7.69
CA GLU A 45 -1.19 0.54 -7.03
C GLU A 45 -2.62 0.65 -6.47
N ASP A 46 -3.61 0.15 -7.20
CA ASP A 46 -5.01 0.18 -6.72
C ASP A 46 -5.18 -0.63 -5.44
N SER A 47 -4.61 -1.84 -5.40
CA SER A 47 -4.66 -2.69 -4.19
C SER A 47 -3.85 -2.11 -3.04
N LEU A 48 -2.73 -1.40 -3.31
CA LEU A 48 -1.98 -0.65 -2.31
C LEU A 48 -2.85 0.41 -1.64
N VAL A 49 -3.53 1.24 -2.44
CA VAL A 49 -4.41 2.29 -1.92
C VAL A 49 -5.52 1.68 -1.07
N ARG A 50 -6.14 0.59 -1.52
CA ARG A 50 -7.19 -0.10 -0.76
C ARG A 50 -6.70 -0.70 0.55
N ALA A 51 -5.51 -1.30 0.56
CA ALA A 51 -4.89 -1.83 1.77
C ALA A 51 -4.62 -0.72 2.79
N LEU A 52 -4.13 0.44 2.34
CA LEU A 52 -3.94 1.61 3.18
C LEU A 52 -5.26 2.06 3.82
N TRP A 53 -6.35 2.18 3.04
CA TRP A 53 -7.68 2.52 3.55
C TRP A 53 -8.27 1.46 4.46
N ALA A 54 -7.93 0.19 4.27
CA ALA A 54 -8.35 -0.90 5.16
C ALA A 54 -7.78 -0.75 6.58
N GLY A 55 -6.63 -0.08 6.75
CA GLY A 55 -6.02 0.21 8.05
C GLY A 55 -5.42 -1.03 8.73
N ARG A 56 -5.13 -2.07 7.98
CA ARG A 56 -4.47 -3.30 8.47
C ARG A 56 -3.03 -3.35 7.99
N PRO A 57 -2.13 -4.08 8.66
CA PRO A 57 -0.79 -4.32 8.16
C PRO A 57 -0.82 -4.88 6.76
N PHE A 58 0.07 -4.40 5.92
CA PHE A 58 0.20 -4.95 4.56
C PHE A 58 1.63 -4.85 4.04
N VAL A 59 1.91 -5.70 3.05
CA VAL A 59 3.15 -5.72 2.28
C VAL A 59 2.81 -5.47 0.82
N TRP A 60 3.44 -4.46 0.23
CA TRP A 60 3.26 -4.16 -1.18
C TRP A 60 4.30 -4.88 -2.02
N HIS A 61 3.84 -5.82 -2.85
CA HIS A 61 4.65 -6.44 -3.88
C HIS A 61 4.57 -5.60 -5.15
N ILE A 62 5.56 -4.73 -5.34
CA ILE A 62 5.59 -3.84 -6.49
C ILE A 62 5.86 -4.60 -7.80
N TYR A 63 5.27 -4.13 -8.92
CA TYR A 63 5.56 -4.72 -10.22
C TYR A 63 7.00 -4.39 -10.64
N PRO A 64 7.82 -5.39 -11.03
CA PRO A 64 9.15 -5.15 -11.57
C PRO A 64 9.08 -4.29 -12.84
N GLN A 65 9.99 -3.33 -12.95
CA GLN A 65 10.22 -2.51 -14.14
C GLN A 65 11.64 -2.74 -14.63
N HIS A 66 11.88 -2.57 -15.92
CA HIS A 66 13.15 -2.94 -16.55
C HIS A 66 14.34 -2.04 -16.14
N ASP A 67 14.05 -0.85 -15.62
CA ASP A 67 15.02 0.20 -15.24
C ASP A 67 15.22 0.32 -13.72
N ASP A 68 14.77 -0.66 -12.94
CA ASP A 68 14.79 -0.66 -11.47
C ASP A 68 14.07 0.54 -10.81
N ALA A 69 13.33 1.34 -11.58
CA ALA A 69 12.55 2.47 -11.05
C ALA A 69 11.54 2.04 -9.96
N HIS A 70 11.10 0.78 -10.02
CA HIS A 70 10.24 0.21 -8.99
C HIS A 70 10.91 0.15 -7.61
N HIS A 71 12.24 0.00 -7.53
CA HIS A 71 12.97 0.03 -6.26
C HIS A 71 12.93 1.43 -5.63
N ALA A 72 13.23 2.46 -6.42
CA ALA A 72 13.14 3.85 -5.95
C ALA A 72 11.71 4.21 -5.50
N LYS A 73 10.70 3.76 -6.25
CA LYS A 73 9.29 3.94 -5.90
C LYS A 73 8.90 3.24 -4.60
N LEU A 74 9.38 2.01 -4.38
CA LEU A 74 9.16 1.29 -3.13
C LEU A 74 9.79 2.00 -1.95
N LEU A 75 11.04 2.44 -2.08
CA LEU A 75 11.75 3.16 -1.03
C LEU A 75 11.04 4.48 -0.68
N ALA A 76 10.65 5.26 -1.69
CA ALA A 76 9.90 6.50 -1.50
C ALA A 76 8.55 6.26 -0.79
N PHE A 77 7.86 5.17 -1.14
CA PHE A 77 6.64 4.77 -0.44
C PHE A 77 6.90 4.43 1.03
N LEU A 78 7.94 3.65 1.34
CA LEU A 78 8.29 3.29 2.72
C LEU A 78 8.72 4.49 3.55
N ASP A 79 9.40 5.48 2.94
CA ASP A 79 9.74 6.76 3.57
C ASP A 79 8.48 7.58 3.88
N TRP A 80 7.59 7.72 2.89
CA TRP A 80 6.30 8.40 3.07
C TRP A 80 5.43 7.72 4.13
N LEU A 81 5.40 6.38 4.15
CA LEU A 81 4.69 5.59 5.15
C LEU A 81 5.26 5.78 6.55
N GLN A 82 6.52 6.24 6.66
CA GLN A 82 7.32 6.26 7.90
C GLN A 82 7.45 4.84 8.46
N ALA A 83 7.71 3.88 7.57
CA ALA A 83 7.78 2.48 7.91
C ALA A 83 8.85 2.21 8.98
N PRO A 84 8.52 1.55 10.12
CA PRO A 84 9.51 1.12 11.10
C PRO A 84 10.51 0.14 10.46
N ALA A 85 11.66 -0.04 11.08
CA ALA A 85 12.75 -0.84 10.53
C ALA A 85 12.32 -2.28 10.19
N SER A 86 11.46 -2.88 11.02
CA SER A 86 10.89 -4.22 10.81
C SER A 86 10.05 -4.30 9.55
N LEU A 87 9.12 -3.36 9.35
CA LEU A 87 8.26 -3.30 8.17
C LEU A 87 9.05 -3.01 6.88
N ARG A 88 10.03 -2.11 6.98
CA ARG A 88 10.94 -1.78 5.87
C ARG A 88 11.76 -3.01 5.45
N ALA A 89 12.39 -3.69 6.40
CA ALA A 89 13.17 -4.89 6.14
C ALA A 89 12.32 -5.98 5.48
N PHE A 90 11.11 -6.19 5.97
CA PHE A 90 10.19 -7.17 5.41
C PHE A 90 9.78 -6.84 3.97
N HIS A 91 9.45 -5.56 3.67
CA HIS A 91 9.15 -5.12 2.30
C HIS A 91 10.33 -5.31 1.35
N LEU A 92 11.54 -4.95 1.78
CA LEU A 92 12.74 -5.12 0.95
C LEU A 92 13.03 -6.58 0.65
N HIS A 93 12.92 -7.44 1.67
CA HIS A 93 13.08 -8.88 1.50
C HIS A 93 12.01 -9.45 0.55
N TRP A 94 10.74 -9.13 0.77
CA TRP A 94 9.63 -9.61 -0.06
C TRP A 94 9.73 -9.19 -1.53
N ASN A 95 10.32 -8.06 -1.80
CA ASN A 95 10.56 -7.53 -3.15
C ASN A 95 11.93 -7.93 -3.73
N GLY A 96 12.71 -8.78 -3.04
CA GLY A 96 13.99 -9.30 -3.53
C GLY A 96 15.15 -8.30 -3.49
N LEU A 97 15.04 -7.22 -2.71
CA LEU A 97 16.11 -6.20 -2.57
C LEU A 97 17.14 -6.54 -1.49
N THR A 98 16.92 -7.58 -0.70
CA THR A 98 17.87 -8.08 0.29
C THR A 98 18.22 -9.53 0.01
N PRO A 99 19.46 -9.97 0.32
CA PRO A 99 19.86 -11.38 0.13
C PRO A 99 18.92 -12.36 0.82
N ALA A 100 18.78 -13.56 0.26
CA ALA A 100 18.10 -14.67 0.90
C ALA A 100 18.82 -15.02 2.21
N GLY A 101 18.08 -15.25 3.30
CA GLY A 101 18.65 -15.58 4.60
C GLY A 101 18.02 -14.83 5.77
N ALA A 102 16.91 -14.16 5.53
CA ALA A 102 16.12 -13.51 6.57
C ALA A 102 15.23 -14.51 7.35
N ASP A 103 15.84 -15.58 7.84
CA ASP A 103 15.18 -16.46 8.80
C ASP A 103 14.81 -15.64 10.03
N GLY A 104 13.50 -15.56 10.35
CA GLY A 104 12.99 -14.78 11.48
C GLY A 104 12.41 -13.40 11.15
N LEU A 105 12.27 -13.03 9.88
CA LEU A 105 11.57 -11.78 9.50
C LEU A 105 10.05 -11.85 9.68
N TRP A 106 9.48 -13.04 9.87
CA TRP A 106 8.03 -13.15 10.01
C TRP A 106 7.55 -12.41 11.25
N PRO A 107 6.60 -11.46 11.11
CA PRO A 107 6.18 -10.62 12.22
C PRO A 107 5.41 -11.41 13.27
N ASP A 108 5.69 -11.16 14.52
CA ASP A 108 4.88 -11.58 15.66
C ASP A 108 3.70 -10.60 15.90
N GLY A 109 2.88 -10.89 16.90
CA GLY A 109 1.72 -10.07 17.22
C GLY A 109 2.07 -8.62 17.61
N ALA A 110 3.18 -8.40 18.30
CA ALA A 110 3.62 -7.06 18.71
C ALA A 110 4.10 -6.26 17.49
N THR A 111 4.86 -6.90 16.60
CA THR A 111 5.33 -6.32 15.34
C THR A 111 4.13 -5.98 14.43
N LEU A 112 3.14 -6.86 14.31
CA LEU A 112 1.92 -6.57 13.54
C LEU A 112 1.15 -5.38 14.10
N ALA A 113 1.07 -5.24 15.43
CA ALA A 113 0.44 -4.08 16.07
C ALA A 113 1.18 -2.77 15.77
N GLU A 114 2.53 -2.77 15.78
CA GLU A 114 3.35 -1.62 15.36
C GLU A 114 3.08 -1.25 13.89
N TRP A 115 3.04 -2.25 12.99
CA TRP A 115 2.76 -2.03 11.57
C TRP A 115 1.34 -1.46 11.37
N GLN A 116 0.36 -1.97 12.12
CA GLN A 116 -1.00 -1.44 12.06
C GLN A 116 -1.06 0.02 12.47
N ASN A 117 -0.40 0.40 13.56
CA ASN A 117 -0.33 1.79 14.01
C ASN A 117 0.31 2.69 12.95
N THR A 118 1.35 2.21 12.27
CA THR A 118 2.01 2.92 11.16
C THR A 118 1.03 3.17 10.01
N VAL A 119 0.27 2.14 9.60
CA VAL A 119 -0.72 2.25 8.52
C VAL A 119 -1.85 3.19 8.91
N LEU A 120 -2.36 3.11 10.14
CA LEU A 120 -3.40 4.00 10.65
C LEU A 120 -2.95 5.46 10.67
N ALA A 121 -1.74 5.73 11.17
CA ALA A 121 -1.16 7.07 11.16
C ALA A 121 -0.99 7.63 9.74
N ALA A 122 -0.57 6.81 8.78
CA ALA A 122 -0.49 7.21 7.38
C ALA A 122 -1.87 7.54 6.79
N ARG A 123 -2.88 6.72 7.07
CA ARG A 123 -4.26 6.97 6.66
C ARG A 123 -4.80 8.27 7.25
N ASP A 124 -4.54 8.53 8.53
CA ASP A 124 -5.00 9.75 9.20
C ASP A 124 -4.34 11.00 8.62
N ARG A 125 -3.05 10.93 8.24
CA ARG A 125 -2.37 12.00 7.49
C ARG A 125 -3.04 12.29 6.14
N LEU A 126 -3.53 11.26 5.42
CA LEU A 126 -4.27 11.46 4.18
C LEU A 126 -5.64 12.09 4.42
N LEU A 127 -6.35 11.65 5.46
CA LEU A 127 -7.66 12.21 5.83
C LEU A 127 -7.59 13.68 6.24
N ALA A 128 -6.45 14.11 6.79
CA ALA A 128 -6.22 15.50 7.17
C ALA A 128 -5.93 16.43 5.98
N GLN A 129 -5.69 15.89 4.78
CA GLN A 129 -5.44 16.69 3.58
C GLN A 129 -6.75 17.24 3.03
N THR A 130 -6.66 18.42 2.41
CA THR A 130 -7.77 18.95 1.60
C THR A 130 -8.04 17.99 0.45
N ASP A 131 -9.31 17.66 0.21
CA ASP A 131 -9.70 16.79 -0.90
C ASP A 131 -9.29 17.36 -2.26
N LEU A 132 -9.19 16.49 -3.27
CA LEU A 132 -8.72 16.86 -4.61
C LEU A 132 -9.58 17.98 -5.23
N VAL A 133 -10.89 17.96 -4.99
CA VAL A 133 -11.80 18.99 -5.55
C VAL A 133 -11.51 20.34 -4.91
N GLY A 134 -11.28 20.38 -3.59
CA GLY A 134 -10.87 21.57 -2.86
C GLY A 134 -9.54 22.13 -3.37
N GLN A 135 -8.54 21.27 -3.57
CA GLN A 135 -7.23 21.64 -4.13
C GLN A 135 -7.35 22.20 -5.55
N LEU A 136 -8.13 21.53 -6.43
CA LEU A 136 -8.37 22.01 -7.80
C LEU A 136 -9.11 23.36 -7.84
N ARG A 137 -10.09 23.56 -6.97
CA ARG A 137 -10.79 24.86 -6.86
C ARG A 137 -9.86 25.98 -6.45
N ALA A 138 -9.01 25.74 -5.44
CA ALA A 138 -8.00 26.71 -5.02
C ALA A 138 -7.06 27.06 -6.18
N PHE A 139 -6.51 26.04 -6.84
CA PHE A 139 -5.60 26.20 -7.98
C PHE A 139 -6.22 27.00 -9.15
N VAL A 140 -7.50 26.73 -9.51
CA VAL A 140 -8.20 27.45 -10.57
C VAL A 140 -8.53 28.89 -10.11
N GLY A 141 -8.87 29.09 -8.83
CA GLY A 141 -9.13 30.41 -8.26
C GLY A 141 -7.90 31.31 -8.30
N GLU A 142 -6.73 30.79 -7.96
CA GLU A 142 -5.45 31.52 -8.02
C GLU A 142 -5.01 31.89 -9.44
N ARG A 143 -5.44 31.12 -10.45
CA ARG A 143 -5.09 31.33 -11.87
C ARG A 143 -6.12 32.13 -12.67
N ARG A 144 -7.21 32.60 -12.06
CA ARG A 144 -8.09 33.55 -12.75
C ARG A 144 -7.39 34.91 -12.80
N PRO A 145 -6.96 35.39 -14.00
CA PRO A 145 -6.52 36.76 -14.13
C PRO A 145 -7.71 37.67 -13.74
N GLY A 146 -7.44 38.70 -12.95
CA GLY A 146 -8.45 39.67 -12.56
C GLY A 146 -9.25 40.10 -13.77
N GLY A 147 -10.58 40.03 -13.66
CA GLY A 147 -11.47 40.52 -14.70
C GLY A 147 -11.16 41.99 -14.99
N PRO A 148 -11.39 42.46 -16.22
CA PRO A 148 -11.12 43.86 -16.58
C PRO A 148 -11.95 44.79 -15.69
N ASP A 149 -11.26 45.73 -15.06
CA ASP A 149 -11.88 46.89 -14.45
C ASP A 149 -12.76 47.58 -15.51
N THR A 150 -14.05 47.50 -15.34
CA THR A 150 -14.99 48.31 -16.07
C THR A 150 -14.91 49.73 -15.49
N GLU A 151 -13.93 50.49 -15.95
CA GLU A 151 -13.99 51.96 -15.81
C GLU A 151 -15.21 52.47 -16.57
N LYS A 152 -16.17 52.95 -15.78
CA LYS A 152 -17.27 53.75 -16.31
C LYS A 152 -16.77 55.19 -16.45
N HIS A 153 -16.81 55.70 -17.65
CA HIS A 153 -16.97 57.13 -17.96
C HIS A 153 -18.40 57.37 -18.44
#